data_c4cc9ba2913e71254e4e4a61b6b2239c
#
_entry.id   c4cc9ba2913e71254e4e4a61b6b2239c
#
_cell.length_a   1.000
_cell.length_b   1.000
_cell.length_c   1.000
_cell.angle_alpha   90.00
_cell.angle_beta   90.00
_cell.angle_gamma   90.00
#
_symmetry.space_group_name_H-M   'P 1'
#
loop_
_entity.id
_entity.type
_entity.pdbx_description
1 polymer ?
#
loop_
_entity_poly.entity_id
_entity_poly.type
_entity_poly.pdbx_seq_one_letter_code
_entity_poly.pdbx_strand_id
1 'polypeptide(L)' 'MSDEVTEEMKNQIVEFFKQKGKMMTHRDVAKGLDLDQKLVKKALTELINSGTLEFTSFGGATFIKLPGA' A
#
# COMPACT_ATOMS: atom_id res chain seq x y z
N MET A 1 15.46 -0.57 14.16
CA MET A 1 15.42 -0.96 13.76
C MET A 1 14.79 -1.38 12.81
N SER A 2 14.05 -1.13 12.48
CA SER A 2 13.33 -1.73 11.74
C SER A 2 12.97 -1.07 10.54
N ASP A 3 13.78 -0.84 9.63
CA ASP A 3 13.43 -0.33 8.34
C ASP A 3 13.05 -1.47 7.43
N GLU A 4 12.66 -2.58 7.99
CA GLU A 4 12.32 -3.73 7.18
C GLU A 4 10.82 -3.93 7.04
N VAL A 5 10.41 -4.25 5.83
CA VAL A 5 9.02 -4.59 5.57
C VAL A 5 8.82 -6.04 5.96
N THR A 6 7.85 -6.29 6.85
CA THR A 6 7.54 -7.64 7.29
C THR A 6 6.29 -8.17 6.59
N GLU A 7 6.12 -9.49 6.65
CA GLU A 7 4.90 -10.09 6.10
C GLU A 7 3.67 -9.56 6.80
N GLU A 8 3.79 -9.35 8.10
CA GLU A 8 2.68 -8.82 8.88
C GLU A 8 2.27 -7.43 8.37
N MET A 9 3.26 -6.59 8.11
CA MET A 9 2.99 -5.26 7.60
C MET A 9 2.31 -5.32 6.23
N LYS A 10 2.79 -6.20 5.36
CA LYS A 10 2.18 -6.35 4.05
C LYS A 10 0.73 -6.81 4.16
N ASN A 11 0.48 -7.77 5.06
CA ASN A 11 -0.88 -8.26 5.28
C ASN A 11 -1.80 -7.17 5.78
N GLN A 12 -1.30 -6.32 6.69
CA GLN A 12 -2.08 -5.20 7.21
C GLN A 12 -2.44 -4.24 6.09
N ILE A 13 -1.50 -3.97 5.20
CA ILE A 13 -1.75 -3.06 4.09
C ILE A 13 -2.80 -3.63 3.14
N VAL A 14 -2.67 -4.91 2.80
CA VAL A 14 -3.63 -5.55 1.91
C VAL A 14 -5.03 -5.54 2.52
N GLU A 15 -5.12 -5.86 3.81
CA GLU A 15 -6.41 -5.85 4.49
C GLU A 15 -7.01 -4.46 4.53
N PHE A 16 -6.16 -3.46 4.69
CA PHE A 16 -6.62 -2.07 4.69
C PHE A 16 -7.28 -1.72 3.36
N PHE A 17 -6.66 -2.12 2.25
CA PHE A 17 -7.23 -1.89 0.93
C PHE A 17 -8.55 -2.65 0.75
N LYS A 18 -8.63 -3.87 1.27
CA LYS A 18 -9.85 -4.63 1.20
C LYS A 18 -10.98 -3.96 1.96
N GLN A 19 -10.68 -3.44 3.13
CA GLN A 19 -11.67 -2.78 3.96
C GLN A 19 -12.17 -1.48 3.34
N LYS A 20 -11.26 -0.71 2.75
CA LYS A 20 -11.66 0.56 2.16
C LYS A 20 -12.33 0.39 0.82
N GLY A 21 -11.92 -0.62 0.05
CA GLY A 21 -12.52 -0.90 -1.24
C GLY A 21 -12.34 0.19 -2.26
N LYS A 22 -11.25 0.95 -2.17
CA LYS A 22 -10.98 2.03 -3.10
C LYS A 22 -9.49 2.23 -3.25
N MET A 23 -9.09 2.94 -4.31
CA MET A 23 -7.68 3.25 -4.51
C MET A 23 -7.24 4.33 -3.52
N MET A 24 -6.00 4.25 -3.09
CA MET A 24 -5.46 5.18 -2.11
C MET A 24 -3.99 5.43 -2.40
N THR A 25 -3.48 6.55 -1.89
CA THR A 25 -2.06 6.86 -2.02
C THR A 25 -1.31 6.24 -0.86
N HIS A 26 0.03 6.20 -0.98
CA HIS A 26 0.83 5.66 0.12
C HIS A 26 0.67 6.51 1.40
N ARG A 27 0.39 7.79 1.23
CA ARG A 27 0.15 8.65 2.39
C ARG A 27 -1.12 8.24 3.13
N ASP A 28 -2.17 7.95 2.38
CA ASP A 28 -3.42 7.52 2.99
C ASP A 28 -3.23 6.23 3.78
N VAL A 29 -2.48 5.29 3.21
CA VAL A 29 -2.22 4.03 3.88
C VAL A 29 -1.38 4.23 5.14
N ALA A 30 -0.32 5.03 5.03
CA ALA A 30 0.55 5.28 6.17
C ALA A 30 -0.23 5.95 7.30
N LYS A 31 -1.09 6.88 6.95
CA LYS A 31 -1.88 7.60 7.93
C LYS A 31 -2.91 6.69 8.58
N GLY A 32 -3.57 5.89 7.76
CA GLY A 32 -4.62 5.02 8.26
C GLY A 32 -4.10 3.90 9.15
N LEU A 33 -2.90 3.42 8.89
CA LEU A 33 -2.31 2.35 9.66
C LEU A 33 -1.30 2.86 10.70
N ASP A 34 -1.08 4.18 10.73
CA ASP A 34 -0.13 4.80 11.64
C ASP A 34 1.26 4.20 11.47
N LEU A 35 1.69 4.11 10.23
CA LEU A 35 3.00 3.57 9.88
C LEU A 35 3.87 4.65 9.23
N ASP A 36 5.17 4.39 9.22
CA ASP A 36 6.12 5.28 8.58
C ASP A 36 5.91 5.26 7.06
N GLN A 37 5.85 6.43 6.45
CA GLN A 37 5.62 6.54 5.01
C GLN A 37 6.70 5.82 4.20
N LYS A 38 7.94 5.87 4.66
CA LYS A 38 9.02 5.19 3.94
C LYS A 38 8.82 3.68 3.92
N LEU A 39 8.42 3.13 5.05
CA LEU A 39 8.16 1.70 5.15
C LEU A 39 6.95 1.30 4.31
N VAL A 40 5.90 2.11 4.38
CA VAL A 40 4.71 1.84 3.60
C VAL A 40 5.02 1.88 2.11
N LYS A 41 5.78 2.87 1.68
CA LYS A 41 6.16 3.00 0.29
C LYS A 41 6.93 1.77 -0.18
N LYS A 42 7.86 1.31 0.65
CA LYS A 42 8.66 0.13 0.34
C LYS A 42 7.77 -1.12 0.27
N ALA A 43 6.88 -1.26 1.23
CA ALA A 43 5.96 -2.40 1.25
C ALA A 43 5.05 -2.40 0.05
N LEU A 44 4.53 -1.24 -0.32
CA LEU A 44 3.66 -1.12 -1.49
C LEU A 44 4.39 -1.49 -2.76
N THR A 45 5.65 -1.06 -2.88
CA THR A 45 6.46 -1.42 -4.04
C THR A 45 6.62 -2.93 -4.15
N GLU A 46 6.89 -3.60 -3.04
CA GLU A 46 7.03 -5.05 -3.05
C GLU A 46 5.72 -5.74 -3.40
N LEU A 47 4.61 -5.24 -2.87
CA LEU A 47 3.30 -5.81 -3.15
C LEU A 47 2.93 -5.62 -4.63
N ILE A 48 3.27 -4.49 -5.20
CA ILE A 48 3.03 -4.23 -6.62
C ILE A 48 3.87 -5.16 -7.47
N ASN A 49 5.15 -5.32 -7.12
CA ASN A 49 6.05 -6.18 -7.87
C ASN A 49 5.60 -7.64 -7.84
N SER A 50 4.98 -8.06 -6.74
CA SER A 50 4.52 -9.44 -6.61
C SER A 50 3.14 -9.65 -7.22
N GLY A 51 2.49 -8.58 -7.66
CA GLY A 51 1.17 -8.69 -8.26
C GLY A 51 0.02 -8.67 -7.26
N THR A 52 0.33 -8.48 -5.99
CA THR A 52 -0.71 -8.44 -4.96
C THR A 52 -1.51 -7.14 -5.03
N LEU A 53 -0.83 -6.06 -5.38
CA LEU A 53 -1.47 -4.76 -5.58
C LEU A 53 -1.04 -4.21 -6.93
N GLU A 54 -1.75 -3.21 -7.41
CA GLU A 54 -1.35 -2.53 -8.64
C GLU A 54 -1.49 -1.03 -8.44
N PHE A 55 -0.81 -0.28 -9.29
CA PHE A 55 -0.85 1.16 -9.18
C PHE A 55 -1.46 1.77 -10.42
N THR A 56 -2.01 2.96 -10.25
CA THR A 56 -2.59 3.69 -11.37
C THR A 56 -2.25 5.17 -11.17
N SER A 57 -2.08 5.90 -12.27
CA SER A 57 -1.79 7.32 -12.22
C SER A 57 -3.03 8.10 -12.58
N PHE A 58 -3.30 9.14 -11.79
CA PHE A 58 -4.50 9.92 -12.00
C PHE A 58 -4.18 11.37 -11.72
N GLY A 59 -4.21 12.21 -12.73
CA GLY A 59 -3.99 13.62 -12.52
C GLY A 59 -2.69 13.97 -11.85
N GLY A 60 -1.62 13.25 -12.16
CA GLY A 60 -0.32 13.52 -11.58
C GLY A 60 -0.06 12.85 -10.24
N ALA A 61 -1.04 12.15 -9.69
CA ALA A 61 -0.88 11.43 -8.44
C ALA A 61 -0.88 9.93 -8.71
N THR A 62 -0.16 9.20 -7.89
CA THR A 62 -0.11 7.75 -8.00
C THR A 62 -0.97 7.12 -6.92
N PHE A 63 -1.92 6.32 -7.35
CA PHE A 63 -2.81 5.60 -6.44
C PHE A 63 -2.53 4.12 -6.52
N ILE A 64 -2.79 3.42 -5.43
CA ILE A 64 -2.60 1.98 -5.33
C ILE A 64 -3.95 1.35 -5.05
N LYS A 65 -4.20 0.19 -5.63
CA LYS A 65 -5.47 -0.50 -5.45
C LYS A 65 -5.29 -2.00 -5.54
N LEU A 66 -6.33 -2.73 -5.16
CA LEU A 66 -6.33 -4.18 -5.30
C LEU A 66 -6.63 -4.54 -6.75
N PRO A 67 -5.90 -5.51 -7.33
CA PRO A 67 -6.16 -5.95 -8.70
C PRO A 67 -7.54 -6.59 -8.78
N GLY A 68 -8.23 -6.30 -9.85
CA GLY A 68 -9.54 -6.91 -10.08
C GLY A 68 -10.67 -6.36 -9.24
N ALA A 69 -10.41 -5.33 -8.48
CA ALA A 69 -11.45 -4.72 -7.65
C ALA A 69 -12.12 -3.55 -8.34
#